data_62c425c0ea3e748f6991eaf39b003fd9
#
_entry.id   62c425c0ea3e748f6991eaf39b003fd9
#
_cell.length_a   1.000
_cell.length_b   1.000
_cell.length_c   1.000
_cell.angle_alpha   90.00
_cell.angle_beta   90.00
_cell.angle_gamma   90.00
#
_symmetry.space_group_name_H-M   'P 1'
#
loop_
_entity.id
_entity.type
_entity.pdbx_description
1 polymer ?
#
loop_
_entity_poly.entity_id
_entity_poly.type
_entity_poly.pdbx_seq_one_letter_code
_entity_poly.pdbx_strand_id
1 'polypeptide(L)'
;MKKENEHIIIVGAGIGGLVSALLLSQKGLKVTVVDRNGYPGGKLRAFSSQEGPIDAGPTVLTLIDVFQEIFTQANLNIFKELDLYKEEVLARHYWPDGKCLDLFSTHEKNLFSIEQVFGKKSAAEFDKFHGDCETLFSVSYTHLRAHETTDN
;
A
#
# COMPACT_ATOMS: atom_id res chain seq x y z
N MET A 1 14.42 -8.19 33.47
CA MET A 1 14.02 -9.63 33.58
C MET A 1 13.61 -10.10 32.18
N LYS A 2 14.38 -10.98 31.53
CA LYS A 2 13.93 -11.64 30.30
C LYS A 2 12.78 -12.58 30.70
N LYS A 3 11.59 -12.35 30.16
CA LYS A 3 10.46 -13.29 30.25
C LYS A 3 10.71 -14.43 29.27
N GLU A 4 11.41 -15.43 29.70
CA GLU A 4 11.99 -16.49 28.86
C GLU A 4 10.96 -17.53 28.35
N ASN A 5 9.65 -17.30 28.36
CA ASN A 5 8.68 -18.26 27.86
C ASN A 5 7.35 -17.67 27.37
N GLU A 6 7.31 -16.41 26.94
CA GLU A 6 6.06 -15.89 26.35
C GLU A 6 5.93 -16.36 24.91
N HIS A 7 4.89 -17.15 24.66
CA HIS A 7 4.52 -17.62 23.34
C HIS A 7 3.27 -16.86 22.90
N ILE A 8 3.40 -16.05 21.84
CA ILE A 8 2.32 -15.25 21.28
C ILE A 8 1.65 -16.02 20.14
N ILE A 9 0.34 -16.08 20.18
CA ILE A 9 -0.46 -16.63 19.09
C ILE A 9 -1.19 -15.47 18.41
N ILE A 10 -0.99 -15.33 17.12
CA ILE A 10 -1.66 -14.32 16.27
C ILE A 10 -2.68 -15.06 15.40
N VAL A 11 -3.93 -14.64 15.48
CA VAL A 11 -5.02 -15.18 14.68
C VAL A 11 -5.25 -14.31 13.46
N GLY A 12 -4.97 -14.88 12.29
CA GLY A 12 -5.06 -14.22 10.99
C GLY A 12 -3.69 -13.89 10.39
N ALA A 13 -3.41 -14.46 9.22
CA ALA A 13 -2.19 -14.24 8.44
C ALA A 13 -2.39 -13.20 7.31
N GLY A 14 -3.25 -12.20 7.52
CA GLY A 14 -3.31 -11.00 6.69
C GLY A 14 -2.15 -10.05 7.00
N ILE A 15 -2.08 -8.90 6.30
CA ILE A 15 -0.97 -7.94 6.43
C ILE A 15 -0.75 -7.52 7.89
N GLY A 16 -1.80 -7.20 8.64
CA GLY A 16 -1.68 -6.81 10.04
C GLY A 16 -1.12 -7.91 10.94
N GLY A 17 -1.59 -9.16 10.77
CA GLY A 17 -1.06 -10.30 11.53
C GLY A 17 0.39 -10.62 11.20
N LEU A 18 0.78 -10.54 9.91
CA LEU A 18 2.15 -10.78 9.47
C LEU A 18 3.10 -9.69 9.96
N VAL A 19 2.72 -8.42 9.90
CA VAL A 19 3.52 -7.31 10.45
C VAL A 19 3.69 -7.45 11.96
N SER A 20 2.60 -7.74 12.69
CA SER A 20 2.67 -7.98 14.13
C SER A 20 3.60 -9.13 14.48
N ALA A 21 3.52 -10.24 13.72
CA ALA A 21 4.40 -11.39 13.91
C ALA A 21 5.87 -11.02 13.69
N LEU A 22 6.16 -10.27 12.62
CA LEU A 22 7.51 -9.82 12.31
C LEU A 22 8.08 -8.97 13.44
N LEU A 23 7.37 -7.93 13.86
CA LEU A 23 7.84 -7.00 14.87
C LEU A 23 7.98 -7.64 16.27
N LEU A 24 7.08 -8.55 16.64
CA LEU A 24 7.17 -9.29 17.91
C LEU A 24 8.31 -10.31 17.89
N SER A 25 8.54 -10.99 16.78
CA SER A 25 9.66 -11.92 16.64
C SER A 25 11.02 -11.21 16.72
N GLN A 26 11.13 -9.99 16.17
CA GLN A 26 12.32 -9.15 16.29
C GLN A 26 12.62 -8.74 17.74
N LYS A 27 11.60 -8.65 18.59
CA LYS A 27 11.76 -8.44 20.03
C LYS A 27 12.15 -9.72 20.78
N GLY A 28 12.41 -10.82 20.08
CA GLY A 28 12.84 -12.11 20.65
C GLY A 28 11.69 -12.93 21.24
N LEU A 29 10.43 -12.59 20.94
CA LEU A 29 9.28 -13.37 21.37
C LEU A 29 9.06 -14.56 20.44
N LYS A 30 8.61 -15.69 21.00
CA LYS A 30 8.15 -16.82 20.20
C LYS A 30 6.75 -16.52 19.67
N VAL A 31 6.59 -16.50 18.35
CA VAL A 31 5.32 -16.17 17.71
C VAL A 31 4.84 -17.34 16.84
N THR A 32 3.54 -17.64 16.93
CA THR A 32 2.85 -18.55 16.01
C THR A 32 1.68 -17.80 15.38
N VAL A 33 1.62 -17.79 14.05
CA VAL A 33 0.49 -17.24 13.31
C VAL A 33 -0.40 -18.42 12.88
N VAL A 34 -1.70 -18.29 13.13
CA VAL A 34 -2.73 -19.25 12.70
C VAL A 34 -3.73 -18.56 11.79
N ASP A 35 -4.10 -19.22 10.70
CA ASP A 35 -5.11 -18.74 9.77
C ASP A 35 -6.08 -19.86 9.40
N ARG A 36 -7.31 -19.48 9.04
CA ARG A 36 -8.30 -20.44 8.52
C ARG A 36 -7.99 -20.92 7.11
N ASN A 37 -7.22 -20.16 6.34
CA ASN A 37 -6.81 -20.51 4.99
C ASN A 37 -5.48 -21.27 5.02
N GLY A 38 -5.22 -22.08 4.00
CA GLY A 38 -3.99 -22.84 3.87
C GLY A 38 -2.79 -22.01 3.41
N TYR A 39 -2.94 -20.69 3.23
CA TYR A 39 -1.90 -19.76 2.78
C TYR A 39 -2.04 -18.40 3.45
N PRO A 40 -0.95 -17.69 3.69
CA PRO A 40 -0.97 -16.32 4.22
C PRO A 40 -1.36 -15.31 3.14
N GLY A 41 -1.68 -14.07 3.55
CA GLY A 41 -1.97 -12.96 2.66
C GLY A 41 -3.34 -12.30 2.89
N GLY A 42 -4.29 -13.05 3.44
CA GLY A 42 -5.62 -12.53 3.73
C GLY A 42 -6.38 -12.10 2.47
N LYS A 43 -6.53 -10.77 2.27
CA LYS A 43 -7.15 -10.20 1.06
C LYS A 43 -6.23 -10.20 -0.16
N LEU A 44 -4.93 -10.32 0.02
CA LEU A 44 -3.95 -10.54 -1.05
C LEU A 44 -4.01 -12.01 -1.44
N ARG A 45 -4.68 -12.30 -2.55
CA ARG A 45 -4.90 -13.67 -3.04
C ARG A 45 -4.93 -13.69 -4.56
N ALA A 46 -4.64 -14.84 -5.11
CA ALA A 46 -4.79 -15.09 -6.54
C ALA A 46 -5.77 -16.25 -6.78
N PHE A 47 -6.45 -16.23 -7.91
CA PHE A 47 -7.22 -17.33 -8.43
C PHE A 47 -6.47 -18.01 -9.56
N SER A 48 -6.53 -19.34 -9.61
CA SER A 48 -5.98 -20.08 -10.75
C SER A 48 -6.88 -19.91 -11.98
N SER A 49 -6.26 -19.67 -13.15
CA SER A 49 -6.91 -19.71 -14.43
C SER A 49 -6.11 -20.57 -15.40
N GLN A 50 -6.66 -20.83 -16.61
CA GLN A 50 -5.95 -21.57 -17.65
C GLN A 50 -4.71 -20.81 -18.17
N GLU A 51 -4.74 -19.47 -18.10
CA GLU A 51 -3.66 -18.58 -18.55
C GLU A 51 -2.67 -18.21 -17.43
N GLY A 52 -2.83 -18.79 -16.24
CA GLY A 52 -2.00 -18.52 -15.08
C GLY A 52 -2.78 -17.90 -13.92
N PRO A 53 -2.11 -17.55 -12.82
CA PRO A 53 -2.75 -16.95 -11.66
C PRO A 53 -3.24 -15.52 -11.96
N ILE A 54 -4.45 -15.21 -11.49
CA ILE A 54 -5.05 -13.88 -11.59
C ILE A 54 -5.13 -13.30 -10.18
N ASP A 55 -4.50 -12.16 -9.96
CA ASP A 55 -4.58 -11.45 -8.71
C ASP A 55 -6.00 -10.98 -8.41
N ALA A 56 -6.45 -11.23 -7.18
CA ALA A 56 -7.78 -10.87 -6.71
C ALA A 56 -7.70 -10.23 -5.34
N GLY A 57 -7.27 -9.01 -5.32
CA GLY A 57 -7.05 -8.22 -4.12
C GLY A 57 -6.38 -6.90 -4.48
N PRO A 58 -5.73 -6.24 -3.52
CA PRO A 58 -4.93 -5.06 -3.80
C PRO A 58 -3.79 -5.40 -4.76
N THR A 59 -3.71 -4.70 -5.88
CA THR A 59 -2.68 -4.89 -6.92
C THR A 59 -1.65 -3.76 -6.93
N VAL A 60 -1.89 -2.67 -6.18
CA VAL A 60 -1.01 -1.51 -6.12
C VAL A 60 -0.45 -1.37 -4.71
N LEU A 61 0.87 -1.28 -4.61
CA LEU A 61 1.55 -0.94 -3.36
C LEU A 61 1.60 0.58 -3.24
N THR A 62 0.86 1.09 -2.26
CA THR A 62 0.87 2.51 -1.86
C THR A 62 1.57 2.68 -0.53
N LEU A 63 1.87 3.94 -0.13
CA LEU A 63 2.50 4.27 1.16
C LEU A 63 3.81 3.48 1.39
N ILE A 64 4.68 3.48 0.39
CA ILE A 64 5.95 2.73 0.41
C ILE A 64 6.79 3.06 1.65
N ASP A 65 6.73 4.29 2.15
CA ASP A 65 7.49 4.74 3.32
C ASP A 65 7.11 3.96 4.59
N VAL A 66 5.81 3.61 4.74
CA VAL A 66 5.33 2.78 5.87
C VAL A 66 5.93 1.37 5.79
N PHE A 67 5.98 0.79 4.61
CA PHE A 67 6.60 -0.52 4.41
C PHE A 67 8.11 -0.47 4.62
N GLN A 68 8.79 0.58 4.16
CA GLN A 68 10.22 0.78 4.41
C GLN A 68 10.52 0.84 5.91
N GLU A 69 9.70 1.54 6.68
CA GLU A 69 9.83 1.63 8.13
C GLU A 69 9.69 0.25 8.80
N ILE A 70 8.68 -0.54 8.42
CA ILE A 70 8.47 -1.91 8.93
C ILE A 70 9.70 -2.79 8.61
N PHE A 71 10.20 -2.76 7.37
CA PHE A 71 11.38 -3.51 6.99
C PHE A 71 12.63 -3.05 7.76
N THR A 72 12.79 -1.74 7.95
CA THR A 72 13.90 -1.17 8.72
C THR A 72 13.86 -1.62 10.18
N GLN A 73 12.68 -1.63 10.82
CA GLN A 73 12.51 -2.15 12.18
C GLN A 73 12.84 -3.64 12.27
N ALA A 74 12.66 -4.38 11.19
CA ALA A 74 13.05 -5.78 11.09
C ALA A 74 14.53 -5.99 10.71
N ASN A 75 15.34 -4.94 10.61
CA ASN A 75 16.72 -4.95 10.10
C ASN A 75 16.84 -5.46 8.65
N LEU A 76 15.82 -5.21 7.84
CA LEU A 76 15.75 -5.56 6.43
C LEU A 76 15.71 -4.29 5.57
N ASN A 77 15.98 -4.46 4.28
CA ASN A 77 15.84 -3.41 3.28
C ASN A 77 14.83 -3.87 2.22
N ILE A 78 13.68 -3.20 2.15
CA ILE A 78 12.59 -3.58 1.26
C ILE A 78 13.04 -3.67 -0.21
N PHE A 79 13.93 -2.81 -0.68
CA PHE A 79 14.42 -2.80 -2.07
C PHE A 79 15.47 -3.89 -2.37
N LYS A 80 15.92 -4.62 -1.34
CA LYS A 80 16.72 -5.84 -1.52
C LYS A 80 15.88 -7.09 -1.48
N GLU A 81 14.74 -7.02 -0.80
CA GLU A 81 13.84 -8.17 -0.60
C GLU A 81 12.77 -8.24 -1.70
N LEU A 82 12.39 -7.10 -2.29
CA LEU A 82 11.32 -7.00 -3.28
C LEU A 82 11.78 -6.21 -4.50
N ASP A 83 11.47 -6.72 -5.69
CA ASP A 83 11.60 -6.00 -6.95
C ASP A 83 10.40 -5.05 -7.11
N LEU A 84 10.60 -3.78 -6.77
CA LEU A 84 9.56 -2.76 -6.81
C LEU A 84 9.78 -1.83 -8.01
N TYR A 85 8.75 -1.65 -8.82
CA TYR A 85 8.75 -0.75 -9.96
C TYR A 85 7.74 0.36 -9.76
N LYS A 86 8.15 1.56 -10.13
CA LYS A 86 7.23 2.70 -10.18
C LYS A 86 6.64 2.76 -11.60
N GLU A 87 5.35 2.47 -11.69
CA GLU A 87 4.63 2.56 -12.96
C GLU A 87 4.52 4.01 -13.42
N GLU A 88 4.72 4.24 -14.72
CA GLU A 88 4.53 5.56 -15.32
C GLU A 88 3.05 5.87 -15.54
N VAL A 89 2.31 4.89 -16.08
CA VAL A 89 0.86 4.96 -16.27
C VAL A 89 0.20 4.19 -15.13
N LEU A 90 -0.44 4.90 -14.21
CA LEU A 90 -1.08 4.31 -13.04
C LEU A 90 -2.45 3.71 -13.36
N ALA A 91 -3.19 4.32 -14.28
CA ALA A 91 -4.51 3.85 -14.70
C ALA A 91 -4.84 4.35 -16.09
N ARG A 92 -5.58 3.53 -16.85
CA ARG A 92 -6.16 3.89 -18.14
C ARG A 92 -7.67 3.79 -18.07
N HIS A 93 -8.35 4.89 -18.35
CA HIS A 93 -9.79 4.98 -18.30
C HIS A 93 -10.37 5.11 -19.71
N TYR A 94 -11.47 4.39 -19.96
CA TYR A 94 -12.18 4.40 -21.22
C TYR A 94 -13.63 4.85 -21.00
N TRP A 95 -14.14 5.67 -21.91
CA TRP A 95 -15.53 6.09 -21.93
C TRP A 95 -16.26 5.54 -23.16
N PRO A 96 -17.61 5.36 -23.06
CA PRO A 96 -18.39 4.84 -24.17
C PRO A 96 -18.35 5.71 -25.44
N ASP A 97 -18.02 7.00 -25.32
CA ASP A 97 -17.87 7.94 -26.44
C ASP A 97 -16.50 7.85 -27.13
N GLY A 98 -15.69 6.85 -26.76
CA GLY A 98 -14.37 6.59 -27.33
C GLY A 98 -13.22 7.38 -26.70
N LYS A 99 -13.49 8.23 -25.72
CA LYS A 99 -12.42 8.91 -24.99
C LYS A 99 -11.58 7.93 -24.20
N CYS A 100 -10.28 8.21 -24.14
CA CYS A 100 -9.31 7.48 -23.32
C CYS A 100 -8.48 8.48 -22.54
N LEU A 101 -8.31 8.23 -21.23
CA LEU A 101 -7.46 9.04 -20.35
C LEU A 101 -6.48 8.14 -19.63
N ASP A 102 -5.20 8.46 -19.75
CA ASP A 102 -4.16 7.89 -18.91
C ASP A 102 -3.90 8.82 -17.72
N LEU A 103 -3.87 8.22 -16.52
CA LEU A 103 -3.36 8.85 -15.32
C LEU A 103 -1.93 8.39 -15.06
N PHE A 104 -1.05 9.35 -14.86
CA PHE A 104 0.37 9.15 -14.72
C PHE A 104 0.81 9.32 -13.26
N SER A 105 2.03 8.87 -12.97
CA SER A 105 2.66 9.05 -11.66
C SER A 105 3.11 10.50 -11.38
N THR A 106 3.05 11.40 -12.36
CA THR A 106 3.42 12.81 -12.23
C THR A 106 2.23 13.72 -12.50
N HIS A 107 2.10 14.74 -11.66
CA HIS A 107 0.97 15.67 -11.69
C HIS A 107 0.89 16.44 -13.01
N GLU A 108 2.02 16.94 -13.53
CA GLU A 108 2.08 17.70 -14.77
C GLU A 108 1.60 16.90 -15.97
N LYS A 109 1.95 15.59 -16.04
CA LYS A 109 1.46 14.70 -17.10
C LYS A 109 -0.05 14.49 -17.00
N ASN A 110 -0.58 14.41 -15.77
CA ASN A 110 -2.02 14.31 -15.54
C ASN A 110 -2.76 15.55 -16.04
N LEU A 111 -2.27 16.76 -15.69
CA LEU A 111 -2.87 18.00 -16.16
C LEU A 111 -2.89 18.06 -17.68
N PHE A 112 -1.77 17.75 -18.32
CA PHE A 112 -1.67 17.74 -19.77
C PHE A 112 -2.65 16.72 -20.39
N SER A 113 -2.69 15.49 -19.90
CA SER A 113 -3.56 14.43 -20.39
C SER A 113 -5.04 14.82 -20.27
N ILE A 114 -5.44 15.36 -19.11
CA ILE A 114 -6.81 15.80 -18.85
C ILE A 114 -7.17 16.99 -19.76
N GLU A 115 -6.26 17.94 -19.95
CA GLU A 115 -6.50 19.07 -20.86
C GLU A 115 -6.76 18.60 -22.29
N GLN A 116 -5.98 17.63 -22.78
CA GLN A 116 -6.16 17.08 -24.13
C GLN A 116 -7.51 16.38 -24.32
N VAL A 117 -7.99 15.65 -23.32
CA VAL A 117 -9.20 14.83 -23.42
C VAL A 117 -10.47 15.61 -23.07
N PHE A 118 -10.40 16.46 -22.03
CA PHE A 118 -11.56 17.12 -21.42
C PHE A 118 -11.48 18.66 -21.43
N GLY A 119 -10.35 19.24 -21.85
CA GLY A 119 -10.15 20.68 -21.98
C GLY A 119 -9.63 21.35 -20.70
N LYS A 120 -9.23 22.60 -20.85
CA LYS A 120 -8.56 23.42 -19.81
C LYS A 120 -9.35 23.55 -18.50
N LYS A 121 -10.68 23.65 -18.60
CA LYS A 121 -11.51 23.77 -17.41
C LYS A 121 -11.39 22.54 -16.52
N SER A 122 -11.48 21.34 -17.11
CA SER A 122 -11.37 20.07 -16.38
C SER A 122 -9.95 19.88 -15.78
N ALA A 123 -8.92 20.30 -16.49
CA ALA A 123 -7.56 20.26 -15.97
C ALA A 123 -7.39 21.19 -14.74
N ALA A 124 -7.94 22.40 -14.78
CA ALA A 124 -7.88 23.33 -13.65
C ALA A 124 -8.72 22.84 -12.44
N GLU A 125 -9.87 22.22 -12.68
CA GLU A 125 -10.68 21.60 -11.62
C GLU A 125 -9.95 20.41 -10.97
N PHE A 126 -9.26 19.59 -11.76
CA PHE A 126 -8.43 18.49 -11.27
C PHE A 126 -7.23 18.99 -10.47
N ASP A 127 -6.54 20.04 -10.94
CA ASP A 127 -5.42 20.65 -10.24
C ASP A 127 -5.82 21.14 -8.84
N LYS A 128 -6.94 21.85 -8.76
CA LYS A 128 -7.50 22.28 -7.48
C LYS A 128 -7.83 21.09 -6.58
N PHE A 129 -8.55 20.10 -7.10
CA PHE A 129 -8.92 18.90 -6.35
C PHE A 129 -7.68 18.16 -5.82
N HIS A 130 -6.64 18.04 -6.64
CA HIS A 130 -5.38 17.40 -6.23
C HIS A 130 -4.73 18.15 -5.06
N GLY A 131 -4.63 19.47 -5.14
CA GLY A 131 -4.09 20.30 -4.05
C GLY A 131 -4.90 20.20 -2.75
N ASP A 132 -6.24 20.16 -2.85
CA ASP A 132 -7.11 19.94 -1.70
C ASP A 132 -6.87 18.53 -1.07
N CYS A 133 -6.69 17.50 -1.89
CA CYS A 133 -6.37 16.15 -1.44
C CYS A 133 -4.98 16.05 -0.78
N GLU A 134 -3.96 16.70 -1.33
CA GLU A 134 -2.61 16.75 -0.72
C GLU A 134 -2.66 17.40 0.67
N THR A 135 -3.39 18.49 0.79
CA THR A 135 -3.58 19.19 2.06
C THR A 135 -4.26 18.28 3.09
N LEU A 136 -5.36 17.64 2.70
CA LEU A 136 -6.09 16.71 3.57
C LEU A 136 -5.23 15.52 3.97
N PHE A 137 -4.48 14.95 3.02
CA PHE A 137 -3.59 13.82 3.28
C PHE A 137 -2.49 14.20 4.28
N SER A 138 -1.84 15.35 4.10
CA SER A 138 -0.76 15.80 5.00
C SER A 138 -1.25 15.96 6.44
N VAL A 139 -2.43 16.55 6.64
CA VAL A 139 -3.04 16.71 7.96
C VAL A 139 -3.39 15.35 8.57
N SER A 140 -4.07 14.48 7.82
CA SER A 140 -4.49 13.17 8.30
C SER A 140 -3.30 12.27 8.62
N TYR A 141 -2.28 12.27 7.79
CA TYR A 141 -1.07 11.47 7.98
C TYR A 141 -0.27 11.91 9.20
N THR A 142 -0.17 13.23 9.43
CA THR A 142 0.47 13.78 10.61
C THR A 142 -0.28 13.39 11.89
N HIS A 143 -1.61 13.45 11.88
CA HIS A 143 -2.41 13.04 13.03
C HIS A 143 -2.29 11.56 13.36
N LEU A 144 -2.31 10.68 12.36
CA LEU A 144 -2.14 9.24 12.56
C LEU A 144 -0.78 8.93 13.18
N ARG A 145 0.31 9.54 12.69
CA ARG A 145 1.65 9.35 13.27
C ARG A 145 1.82 9.95 14.67
N ALA A 146 1.17 11.06 14.96
CA ALA A 146 1.26 11.68 16.29
C ALA A 146 0.65 10.80 17.39
N HIS A 147 -0.39 10.02 17.08
CA HIS A 147 -0.99 9.07 18.02
C HIS A 147 -0.10 7.84 18.30
N GLU A 148 0.76 7.45 17.36
CA GLU A 148 1.69 6.32 17.55
C GLU A 148 2.91 6.67 18.42
N THR A 149 3.22 7.97 18.61
CA THR A 149 4.41 8.43 19.37
C THR A 149 4.13 8.83 20.81
N THR A 150 2.87 8.81 21.26
CA THR A 150 2.48 9.26 22.61
C THR A 150 2.42 8.17 23.68
N ASP A 151 2.66 6.91 23.33
CA ASP A 151 2.68 5.76 24.25
C ASP A 151 4.13 5.24 24.48
N ASN A 152 5.01 6.10 24.97
CA ASN A 152 6.31 5.72 25.55
C ASN A 152 6.41 6.19 27.00
#